data_67d015f7ec4db9d3a866f1581d5cadf1
#
_entry.id   67d015f7ec4db9d3a866f1581d5cadf1
#
_cell.length_a   1.000
_cell.length_b   1.000
_cell.length_c   1.000
_cell.angle_alpha   90.00
_cell.angle_beta   90.00
_cell.angle_gamma   90.00
#
_symmetry.space_group_name_H-M   'P 1'
#
loop_
_entity.id
_entity.type
_entity.pdbx_description
1 polymer ?
#
loop_
_entity_poly.entity_id
_entity_poly.type
_entity_poly.pdbx_seq_one_letter_code
_entity_poly.pdbx_strand_id
1 'polypeptide(L)'
;MIDSHCHLDHEPLLSDLENIIQRSKDAGIEKLLTISTSIESFSRVKELVYRDEIIYGTIGIHPHEANKDIVNSEFIEKSLKDNNKIIGIGETGLDFFYNNSDKDKQISSFKIHIDAAIKTNVPLIIHSREAEEETFNILNEYKDQNLKILMHCFTGSKKFAKKLLEFNTFFSASGIITF
;
A
#
# COMPACT_ATOMS: atom_id res chain seq x y z
N MET A 1 -7.18 -16.13 -9.28
CA MET A 1 -6.20 -15.68 -8.23
C MET A 1 -6.10 -14.17 -8.30
N ILE A 2 -5.71 -13.50 -7.18
CA ILE A 2 -5.50 -12.04 -7.14
C ILE A 2 -4.04 -11.79 -6.74
N ASP A 3 -3.30 -11.00 -7.53
CA ASP A 3 -2.04 -10.41 -7.10
C ASP A 3 -2.37 -9.08 -6.38
N SER A 4 -2.21 -9.08 -5.07
CA SER A 4 -2.59 -7.96 -4.22
C SER A 4 -1.48 -6.90 -4.07
N HIS A 5 -0.30 -7.09 -4.71
CA HIS A 5 0.79 -6.14 -4.58
C HIS A 5 1.84 -6.32 -5.69
N CYS A 6 1.78 -5.47 -6.70
CA CYS A 6 2.80 -5.37 -7.74
C CYS A 6 3.13 -3.90 -8.03
N HIS A 7 4.25 -3.66 -8.71
CA HIS A 7 4.70 -2.32 -9.09
C HIS A 7 4.84 -2.22 -10.61
N LEU A 8 3.71 -2.23 -11.32
CA LEU A 8 3.68 -2.17 -12.78
C LEU A 8 4.24 -0.85 -13.36
N ASP A 9 4.35 0.17 -12.52
CA ASP A 9 4.93 1.47 -12.86
C ASP A 9 6.46 1.51 -12.81
N HIS A 10 7.12 0.42 -12.43
CA HIS A 10 8.58 0.30 -12.33
C HIS A 10 9.15 -0.56 -13.45
N GLU A 11 10.37 -0.21 -13.90
CA GLU A 11 11.13 -1.05 -14.82
C GLU A 11 11.69 -2.31 -14.11
N PRO A 12 11.76 -3.45 -14.79
CA PRO A 12 11.46 -3.66 -16.21
C PRO A 12 9.98 -3.97 -16.49
N LEU A 13 9.07 -3.92 -15.51
CA LEU A 13 7.69 -4.33 -15.67
C LEU A 13 6.93 -3.36 -16.60
N LEU A 14 7.20 -2.07 -16.50
CA LEU A 14 6.53 -1.07 -17.30
C LEU A 14 6.80 -1.22 -18.79
N SER A 15 8.06 -1.52 -19.15
CA SER A 15 8.45 -1.72 -20.56
C SER A 15 7.90 -3.02 -21.18
N ASP A 16 7.54 -4.03 -20.36
CA ASP A 16 6.99 -5.32 -20.80
C ASP A 16 5.50 -5.49 -20.42
N LEU A 17 4.80 -4.39 -20.15
CA LEU A 17 3.47 -4.40 -19.52
C LEU A 17 2.46 -5.30 -20.23
N GLU A 18 2.35 -5.23 -21.55
CA GLU A 18 1.37 -6.02 -22.33
C GLU A 18 1.63 -7.53 -22.20
N ASN A 19 2.90 -7.95 -22.23
CA ASN A 19 3.25 -9.35 -22.04
C ASN A 19 3.03 -9.79 -20.60
N ILE A 20 3.25 -8.91 -19.61
CA ILE A 20 2.97 -9.20 -18.19
C ILE A 20 1.48 -9.42 -17.98
N ILE A 21 0.64 -8.54 -18.51
CA ILE A 21 -0.82 -8.68 -18.45
C ILE A 21 -1.26 -10.02 -19.06
N GLN A 22 -0.73 -10.35 -20.26
CA GLN A 22 -1.08 -11.61 -20.91
C GLN A 22 -0.65 -12.83 -20.08
N ARG A 23 0.62 -12.87 -19.63
CA ARG A 23 1.12 -13.97 -18.77
C ARG A 23 0.33 -14.07 -17.45
N SER A 24 -0.09 -12.95 -16.88
CA SER A 24 -0.92 -12.93 -15.66
C SER A 24 -2.28 -13.61 -15.92
N LYS A 25 -2.94 -13.27 -17.03
CA LYS A 25 -4.20 -13.89 -17.43
C LYS A 25 -4.04 -15.38 -17.70
N ASP A 26 -2.98 -15.78 -18.41
CA ASP A 26 -2.68 -17.18 -18.71
C ASP A 26 -2.39 -18.00 -17.43
N ALA A 27 -1.82 -17.36 -16.41
CA ALA A 27 -1.60 -17.95 -15.08
C ALA A 27 -2.86 -17.94 -14.19
N GLY A 28 -4.00 -17.46 -14.67
CA GLY A 28 -5.25 -17.40 -13.91
C GLY A 28 -5.32 -16.25 -12.89
N ILE A 29 -4.55 -15.19 -13.10
CA ILE A 29 -4.67 -13.96 -12.33
C ILE A 29 -5.88 -13.16 -12.85
N GLU A 30 -6.81 -12.90 -11.99
CA GLU A 30 -8.06 -12.18 -12.31
C GLU A 30 -7.97 -10.69 -12.02
N LYS A 31 -7.11 -10.31 -11.05
CA LYS A 31 -6.89 -8.93 -10.65
C LYS A 31 -5.43 -8.69 -10.28
N LEU A 32 -4.91 -7.54 -10.72
CA LEU A 32 -3.60 -6.99 -10.39
C LEU A 32 -3.79 -5.69 -9.63
N LEU A 33 -3.23 -5.58 -8.44
CA LEU A 33 -3.22 -4.32 -7.68
C LEU A 33 -1.83 -3.70 -7.79
N THR A 34 -1.70 -2.68 -8.67
CA THR A 34 -0.45 -1.92 -8.78
C THR A 34 -0.40 -0.83 -7.72
N ILE A 35 0.71 -0.78 -7.01
CA ILE A 35 0.87 -0.01 -5.78
C ILE A 35 1.66 1.26 -6.04
N SER A 36 1.12 2.40 -5.63
CA SER A 36 1.81 3.68 -5.64
C SER A 36 2.72 3.82 -4.41
N THR A 37 3.88 4.44 -4.61
CA THR A 37 4.87 4.67 -3.55
C THR A 37 5.22 6.16 -3.37
N SER A 38 4.83 7.02 -4.33
CA SER A 38 5.11 8.45 -4.38
C SER A 38 4.05 9.19 -5.21
N ILE A 39 4.06 10.52 -5.20
CA ILE A 39 3.19 11.33 -6.07
C ILE A 39 3.49 11.04 -7.55
N GLU A 40 4.75 10.89 -7.91
CA GLU A 40 5.16 10.54 -9.27
C GLU A 40 4.68 9.14 -9.67
N SER A 41 4.90 8.15 -8.80
CA SER A 41 4.39 6.77 -8.96
C SER A 41 2.87 6.78 -9.14
N PHE A 42 2.14 7.51 -8.29
CA PHE A 42 0.69 7.62 -8.39
C PHE A 42 0.23 8.20 -9.73
N SER A 43 0.98 9.14 -10.31
CA SER A 43 0.67 9.68 -11.63
C SER A 43 0.70 8.60 -12.71
N ARG A 44 1.70 7.70 -12.66
CA ARG A 44 1.80 6.53 -13.57
C ARG A 44 0.71 5.49 -13.28
N VAL A 45 0.47 5.19 -12.01
CA VAL A 45 -0.58 4.24 -11.59
C VAL A 45 -1.96 4.66 -12.12
N LYS A 46 -2.29 5.96 -12.08
CA LYS A 46 -3.56 6.47 -12.64
C LYS A 46 -3.75 6.17 -14.13
N GLU A 47 -2.68 6.13 -14.90
CA GLU A 47 -2.73 5.79 -16.33
C GLU A 47 -2.78 4.27 -16.53
N LEU A 48 -2.01 3.52 -15.74
CA LEU A 48 -1.90 2.07 -15.83
C LEU A 48 -3.22 1.34 -15.57
N VAL A 49 -4.04 1.83 -14.65
CA VAL A 49 -5.31 1.19 -14.31
C VAL A 49 -6.32 1.18 -15.46
N TYR A 50 -6.10 1.97 -16.50
CA TYR A 50 -6.92 1.97 -17.72
C TYR A 50 -6.34 1.14 -18.87
N ARG A 51 -5.15 0.56 -18.70
CA ARG A 51 -4.51 -0.27 -19.74
C ARG A 51 -5.19 -1.64 -19.87
N ASP A 52 -5.74 -2.17 -18.78
CA ASP A 52 -6.51 -3.41 -18.80
C ASP A 52 -7.56 -3.45 -17.69
N GLU A 53 -8.61 -4.23 -17.89
CA GLU A 53 -9.71 -4.35 -16.93
C GLU A 53 -9.31 -5.02 -15.62
N ILE A 54 -8.29 -5.89 -15.62
CA ILE A 54 -7.80 -6.58 -14.43
C ILE A 54 -6.93 -5.71 -13.53
N ILE A 55 -6.46 -4.54 -14.01
CA ILE A 55 -5.57 -3.66 -13.25
C ILE A 55 -6.38 -2.70 -12.38
N TYR A 56 -6.02 -2.65 -11.12
CA TYR A 56 -6.47 -1.70 -10.11
C TYR A 56 -5.25 -1.02 -9.49
N GLY A 57 -5.44 0.10 -8.82
CA GLY A 57 -4.36 0.86 -8.22
C GLY A 57 -4.62 1.29 -6.79
N THR A 58 -3.58 1.81 -6.17
CA THR A 58 -3.64 2.49 -4.88
C THR A 58 -3.10 3.91 -4.97
N ILE A 59 -3.35 4.70 -3.93
CA ILE A 59 -2.69 5.97 -3.68
C ILE A 59 -2.00 5.93 -2.32
N GLY A 60 -0.71 6.23 -2.29
CA GLY A 60 0.03 6.27 -1.04
C GLY A 60 1.46 6.78 -1.20
N ILE A 61 2.04 7.17 -0.07
CA ILE A 61 3.43 7.60 0.05
C ILE A 61 4.17 6.59 0.89
N HIS A 62 5.10 5.88 0.26
CA HIS A 62 5.98 4.94 0.94
C HIS A 62 6.83 5.66 2.00
N PRO A 63 7.14 5.04 3.15
CA PRO A 63 7.95 5.68 4.19
C PRO A 63 9.28 6.26 3.68
N HIS A 64 9.89 5.70 2.65
CA HIS A 64 11.11 6.24 2.05
C HIS A 64 10.93 7.61 1.38
N GLU A 65 9.72 7.95 0.96
CA GLU A 65 9.40 9.20 0.24
C GLU A 65 8.76 10.26 1.15
N ALA A 66 8.54 9.96 2.44
CA ALA A 66 7.82 10.83 3.37
C ALA A 66 8.48 12.20 3.62
N ASN A 67 9.79 12.36 3.35
CA ASN A 67 10.47 13.65 3.39
C ASN A 67 10.21 14.51 2.15
N LYS A 68 9.95 13.88 0.99
CA LYS A 68 9.82 14.56 -0.30
C LYS A 68 8.35 14.83 -0.64
N ASP A 69 7.52 13.82 -0.46
CA ASP A 69 6.13 13.83 -0.87
C ASP A 69 5.22 14.10 0.33
N ILE A 70 4.77 15.34 0.44
CA ILE A 70 3.83 15.74 1.49
C ILE A 70 2.43 15.80 0.89
N VAL A 71 1.54 14.94 1.38
CA VAL A 71 0.13 14.90 1.01
C VAL A 71 -0.75 15.22 2.23
N ASN A 72 -1.98 15.63 1.97
CA ASN A 72 -3.01 15.74 3.00
C ASN A 72 -4.14 14.74 2.72
N SER A 73 -4.99 14.51 3.71
CA SER A 73 -6.12 13.59 3.62
C SER A 73 -7.06 13.95 2.46
N GLU A 74 -7.31 15.24 2.23
CA GLU A 74 -8.19 15.71 1.16
C GLU A 74 -7.71 15.33 -0.24
N PHE A 75 -6.39 15.41 -0.48
CA PHE A 75 -5.80 14.98 -1.74
C PHE A 75 -6.02 13.48 -1.97
N ILE A 76 -5.82 12.66 -0.94
CA ILE A 76 -6.02 11.20 -1.00
C ILE A 76 -7.50 10.89 -1.25
N GLU A 77 -8.40 11.49 -0.47
CA GLU A 77 -9.86 11.31 -0.59
C GLU A 77 -10.37 11.69 -1.98
N LYS A 78 -9.90 12.83 -2.52
CA LYS A 78 -10.25 13.27 -3.87
C LYS A 78 -9.75 12.29 -4.93
N SER A 79 -8.53 11.80 -4.81
CA SER A 79 -7.95 10.86 -5.78
C SER A 79 -8.73 9.55 -5.87
N LEU A 80 -9.23 9.03 -4.75
CA LEU A 80 -10.12 7.87 -4.70
C LEU A 80 -11.48 8.15 -5.34
N LYS A 81 -12.05 9.33 -5.07
CA LYS A 81 -13.34 9.73 -5.61
C LYS A 81 -13.31 9.94 -7.13
N ASP A 82 -12.21 10.50 -7.64
CA ASP A 82 -12.06 10.83 -9.05
C ASP A 82 -11.73 9.60 -9.93
N ASN A 83 -11.37 8.45 -9.33
CA ASN A 83 -11.00 7.24 -10.05
C ASN A 83 -11.44 5.96 -9.32
N ASN A 84 -12.47 5.31 -9.82
CA ASN A 84 -13.04 4.09 -9.23
C ASN A 84 -12.14 2.83 -9.37
N LYS A 85 -11.05 2.91 -10.12
CA LYS A 85 -10.03 1.88 -10.21
C LYS A 85 -8.94 2.03 -9.14
N ILE A 86 -8.92 3.16 -8.41
CA ILE A 86 -8.07 3.35 -7.23
C ILE A 86 -8.86 2.87 -6.02
N ILE A 87 -8.51 1.69 -5.50
CA ILE A 87 -9.35 0.94 -4.56
C ILE A 87 -8.75 0.79 -3.16
N GLY A 88 -7.59 1.38 -2.92
CA GLY A 88 -6.90 1.29 -1.63
C GLY A 88 -5.96 2.47 -1.39
N ILE A 89 -5.57 2.65 -0.16
CA ILE A 89 -4.60 3.64 0.28
C ILE A 89 -3.30 2.94 0.67
N GLY A 90 -2.21 3.35 0.07
CA GLY A 90 -0.87 2.78 0.27
C GLY A 90 -0.13 2.61 -1.06
N GLU A 91 1.13 2.21 -0.97
CA GLU A 91 1.84 1.71 0.21
C GLU A 91 2.22 2.88 1.12
N THR A 92 2.01 2.72 2.41
CA THR A 92 2.36 3.68 3.45
C THR A 92 2.79 2.92 4.72
N GLY A 93 3.30 3.60 5.74
CA GLY A 93 3.72 2.95 6.98
C GLY A 93 5.08 3.40 7.45
N LEU A 94 5.86 2.47 8.03
CA LEU A 94 7.13 2.77 8.68
C LEU A 94 8.27 1.85 8.22
N ASP A 95 9.42 2.43 7.91
CA ASP A 95 10.67 1.72 7.65
C ASP A 95 11.80 2.36 8.45
N PHE A 96 12.18 1.70 9.54
CA PHE A 96 13.25 2.17 10.41
C PHE A 96 14.59 1.48 10.13
N PHE A 97 14.61 0.60 9.13
CA PHE A 97 15.83 -0.07 8.69
C PHE A 97 16.66 0.82 7.77
N TYR A 98 16.05 1.38 6.71
CA TYR A 98 16.80 2.14 5.70
C TYR A 98 17.03 3.62 6.04
N ASN A 99 16.20 4.21 6.90
CA ASN A 99 16.29 5.62 7.31
C ASN A 99 16.35 6.62 6.13
N ASN A 100 15.64 6.32 5.03
CA ASN A 100 15.58 7.19 3.84
C ASN A 100 14.77 8.46 4.07
N SER A 101 13.89 8.45 5.07
CA SER A 101 13.14 9.61 5.54
C SER A 101 13.14 9.65 7.06
N ASP A 102 12.97 10.85 7.61
CA ASP A 102 12.92 11.07 9.07
C ASP A 102 11.73 10.32 9.68
N LYS A 103 11.94 9.71 10.84
CA LYS A 103 10.89 8.94 11.54
C LYS A 103 9.63 9.74 11.78
N ASP A 104 9.75 11.00 12.21
CA ASP A 104 8.62 11.88 12.48
C ASP A 104 7.82 12.17 11.20
N LYS A 105 8.49 12.26 10.06
CA LYS A 105 7.85 12.44 8.76
C LYS A 105 7.11 11.19 8.31
N GLN A 106 7.72 10.01 8.50
CA GLN A 106 7.07 8.73 8.25
C GLN A 106 5.81 8.57 9.10
N ILE A 107 5.89 8.84 10.41
CA ILE A 107 4.77 8.77 11.35
C ILE A 107 3.65 9.74 10.95
N SER A 108 3.99 10.99 10.63
CA SER A 108 3.02 11.99 10.21
C SER A 108 2.32 11.59 8.92
N SER A 109 3.07 11.13 7.92
CA SER A 109 2.52 10.62 6.65
C SER A 109 1.60 9.42 6.91
N PHE A 110 2.04 8.45 7.71
CA PHE A 110 1.25 7.26 8.02
C PHE A 110 -0.10 7.62 8.67
N LYS A 111 -0.12 8.52 9.64
CA LYS A 111 -1.37 8.99 10.28
C LYS A 111 -2.32 9.67 9.30
N ILE A 112 -1.82 10.48 8.37
CA ILE A 112 -2.63 11.10 7.30
C ILE A 112 -3.30 10.03 6.43
N HIS A 113 -2.58 8.97 6.08
CA HIS A 113 -3.12 7.88 5.27
C HIS A 113 -4.15 7.04 6.04
N ILE A 114 -3.95 6.82 7.35
CA ILE A 114 -4.94 6.17 8.23
C ILE A 114 -6.23 6.99 8.26
N ASP A 115 -6.13 8.29 8.51
CA ASP A 115 -7.31 9.18 8.57
C ASP A 115 -8.09 9.15 7.24
N ALA A 116 -7.40 9.18 6.11
CA ALA A 116 -8.03 9.08 4.80
C ALA A 116 -8.69 7.70 4.57
N ALA A 117 -8.06 6.61 5.02
CA ALA A 117 -8.62 5.26 4.90
C ALA A 117 -9.90 5.08 5.71
N ILE A 118 -9.94 5.64 6.92
CA ILE A 118 -11.14 5.63 7.77
C ILE A 118 -12.27 6.42 7.10
N LYS A 119 -11.99 7.64 6.65
CA LYS A 119 -13.01 8.51 6.01
C LYS A 119 -13.58 7.92 4.72
N THR A 120 -12.75 7.27 3.93
CA THR A 120 -13.16 6.71 2.63
C THR A 120 -13.59 5.25 2.71
N ASN A 121 -13.38 4.59 3.86
CA ASN A 121 -13.72 3.18 4.11
C ASN A 121 -13.07 2.21 3.10
N VAL A 122 -11.89 2.54 2.58
CA VAL A 122 -11.09 1.66 1.70
C VAL A 122 -9.95 1.00 2.48
N PRO A 123 -9.40 -0.13 1.98
CA PRO A 123 -8.26 -0.79 2.63
C PRO A 123 -7.01 0.09 2.70
N LEU A 124 -6.28 -0.03 3.81
CA LEU A 124 -4.96 0.56 4.02
C LEU A 124 -3.89 -0.51 3.85
N ILE A 125 -2.96 -0.30 2.91
CA ILE A 125 -1.85 -1.21 2.61
C ILE A 125 -0.60 -0.70 3.33
N ILE A 126 -0.13 -1.50 4.31
CA ILE A 126 0.90 -1.08 5.26
C ILE A 126 2.22 -1.80 5.02
N HIS A 127 3.27 -1.01 4.88
CA HIS A 127 4.66 -1.41 5.01
C HIS A 127 5.11 -1.28 6.47
N SER A 128 5.80 -2.29 6.99
CA SER A 128 6.42 -2.21 8.32
C SER A 128 7.74 -2.98 8.34
N ARG A 129 8.85 -2.29 8.54
CA ARG A 129 10.18 -2.88 8.63
C ARG A 129 10.97 -2.28 9.79
N GLU A 130 11.38 -3.15 10.73
CA GLU A 130 12.02 -2.76 12.00
C GLU A 130 11.24 -1.67 12.78
N ALA A 131 9.90 -1.71 12.66
CA ALA A 131 9.00 -0.71 13.21
C ALA A 131 7.73 -1.33 13.83
N GLU A 132 7.77 -2.62 14.24
CA GLU A 132 6.57 -3.36 14.69
C GLU A 132 5.85 -2.68 15.85
N GLU A 133 6.60 -2.24 16.87
CA GLU A 133 6.04 -1.63 18.06
C GLU A 133 5.40 -0.28 17.74
N GLU A 134 6.07 0.57 16.98
CA GLU A 134 5.56 1.88 16.59
C GLU A 134 4.36 1.75 15.65
N THR A 135 4.42 0.84 14.69
CA THR A 135 3.28 0.54 13.80
C THR A 135 2.06 0.12 14.61
N PHE A 136 2.25 -0.79 15.58
CA PHE A 136 1.15 -1.23 16.43
C PHE A 136 0.61 -0.09 17.30
N ASN A 137 1.47 0.70 17.93
CA ASN A 137 1.06 1.80 18.81
C ASN A 137 0.23 2.83 18.05
N ILE A 138 0.65 3.20 16.84
CA ILE A 138 -0.11 4.11 15.98
C ILE A 138 -1.46 3.50 15.61
N LEU A 139 -1.51 2.26 15.13
CA LEU A 139 -2.77 1.61 14.78
C LEU A 139 -3.72 1.51 15.99
N ASN A 140 -3.19 1.29 17.18
CA ASN A 140 -3.96 1.19 18.41
C ASN A 140 -4.63 2.52 18.82
N GLU A 141 -4.13 3.67 18.36
CA GLU A 141 -4.83 4.96 18.53
C GLU A 141 -6.17 4.98 17.78
N TYR A 142 -6.31 4.14 16.75
CA TYR A 142 -7.49 4.05 15.88
C TYR A 142 -8.30 2.75 16.05
N LYS A 143 -8.07 1.99 17.12
CA LYS A 143 -8.65 0.65 17.33
C LYS A 143 -10.18 0.61 17.28
N ASP A 144 -10.84 1.69 17.67
CA ASP A 144 -12.30 1.80 17.70
C ASP A 144 -12.87 2.31 16.37
N GLN A 145 -12.03 2.50 15.36
CA GLN A 145 -12.42 2.93 14.03
C GLN A 145 -12.56 1.73 13.08
N ASN A 146 -13.37 1.89 12.04
CA ASN A 146 -13.54 0.85 11.02
C ASN A 146 -12.39 0.87 10.02
N LEU A 147 -11.20 0.44 10.44
CA LEU A 147 -10.00 0.39 9.61
C LEU A 147 -9.82 -1.04 9.06
N LYS A 148 -9.69 -1.15 7.73
CA LYS A 148 -9.37 -2.40 7.03
C LYS A 148 -7.90 -2.39 6.67
N ILE A 149 -7.14 -3.37 7.14
CA ILE A 149 -5.68 -3.39 7.04
C ILE A 149 -5.20 -4.54 6.16
N LEU A 150 -4.28 -4.26 5.25
CA LEU A 150 -3.45 -5.25 4.59
C LEU A 150 -1.99 -5.01 4.98
N MET A 151 -1.43 -5.89 5.81
CA MET A 151 0.00 -5.90 6.08
C MET A 151 0.73 -6.53 4.89
N HIS A 152 1.39 -5.69 4.11
CA HIS A 152 2.10 -6.11 2.90
C HIS A 152 3.39 -6.86 3.24
N CYS A 153 3.67 -7.91 2.45
CA CYS A 153 4.94 -8.68 2.52
C CYS A 153 5.34 -8.97 3.99
N PHE A 154 4.41 -9.53 4.76
CA PHE A 154 4.60 -9.64 6.19
C PHE A 154 5.77 -10.54 6.56
N THR A 155 6.80 -9.96 7.15
CA THR A 155 8.01 -10.62 7.67
C THR A 155 8.18 -10.40 9.17
N GLY A 156 7.16 -9.83 9.82
CA GLY A 156 7.18 -9.50 11.23
C GLY A 156 7.08 -10.70 12.16
N SER A 157 7.26 -10.41 13.45
CA SER A 157 7.20 -11.44 14.50
C SER A 157 5.80 -12.03 14.68
N LYS A 158 5.74 -13.28 15.15
CA LYS A 158 4.48 -13.93 15.54
C LYS A 158 3.73 -13.13 16.62
N LYS A 159 4.46 -12.42 17.49
CA LYS A 159 3.86 -11.58 18.54
C LYS A 159 3.16 -10.38 17.91
N PHE A 160 3.78 -9.74 16.93
CA PHE A 160 3.21 -8.62 16.19
C PHE A 160 1.99 -9.05 15.38
N ALA A 161 2.08 -10.17 14.64
CA ALA A 161 0.93 -10.73 13.93
C ALA A 161 -0.28 -10.96 14.84
N LYS A 162 -0.07 -11.56 16.02
CA LYS A 162 -1.16 -11.79 16.98
C LYS A 162 -1.83 -10.51 17.47
N LYS A 163 -1.06 -9.45 17.71
CA LYS A 163 -1.60 -8.14 18.08
C LYS A 163 -2.44 -7.54 16.94
N LEU A 164 -1.95 -7.66 15.69
CA LEU A 164 -2.65 -7.12 14.52
C LEU A 164 -3.96 -7.85 14.22
N LEU A 165 -4.12 -9.13 14.65
CA LEU A 165 -5.39 -9.85 14.53
C LEU A 165 -6.51 -9.30 15.42
N GLU A 166 -6.23 -8.38 16.34
CA GLU A 166 -7.23 -7.64 17.09
C GLU A 166 -7.95 -6.58 16.21
N PHE A 167 -7.40 -6.29 15.04
CA PHE A 167 -7.97 -5.40 14.02
C PHE A 167 -8.51 -6.22 12.84
N ASN A 168 -9.24 -5.60 11.95
CA ASN A 168 -9.64 -6.20 10.67
C ASN A 168 -8.43 -6.25 9.71
N THR A 169 -7.50 -7.17 9.99
CA THR A 169 -6.20 -7.26 9.31
C THR A 169 -6.07 -8.52 8.48
N PHE A 170 -5.61 -8.34 7.25
CA PHE A 170 -5.12 -9.37 6.35
C PHE A 170 -3.60 -9.26 6.21
N PHE A 171 -2.95 -10.39 5.88
CA PHE A 171 -1.51 -10.45 5.65
C PHE A 171 -1.25 -10.95 4.23
N SER A 172 -0.35 -10.30 3.50
CA SER A 172 0.10 -10.82 2.22
C SER A 172 1.50 -11.42 2.33
N ALA A 173 1.71 -12.49 1.58
CA ALA A 173 3.00 -13.11 1.40
C ALA A 173 3.57 -12.66 0.04
N SER A 174 4.87 -12.44 -0.02
CA SER A 174 5.60 -12.16 -1.26
C SER A 174 6.70 -13.19 -1.49
N GLY A 175 7.48 -13.06 -2.55
CA GLY A 175 8.56 -13.99 -2.89
C GLY A 175 9.57 -14.26 -1.78
N ILE A 176 9.64 -13.42 -0.74
CA ILE A 176 10.55 -13.63 0.40
C ILE A 176 10.29 -14.93 1.16
N ILE A 177 9.06 -15.47 1.11
CA ILE A 177 8.72 -16.74 1.76
C ILE A 177 9.40 -17.96 1.11
N THR A 178 10.02 -17.78 -0.03
CA THR A 178 10.73 -18.85 -0.75
C THR A 178 12.21 -18.96 -0.40
N PHE A 179 12.71 -18.12 0.51
CA PHE A 179 14.10 -18.07 0.97
C PHE A 179 14.30 -18.62 2.36
#